data_b26355215f6b821d7c0a3c847c8f7620
#
_entry.id   b26355215f6b821d7c0a3c847c8f7620
#
_cell.length_a   1.000
_cell.length_b   1.000
_cell.length_c   1.000
_cell.angle_alpha   90.00
_cell.angle_beta   90.00
_cell.angle_gamma   90.00
#
_symmetry.space_group_name_H-M   'P 1'
#
loop_
_entity.id
_entity.type
_entity.pdbx_description
1 polymer ?
#
loop_
_entity_poly.entity_id
_entity_poly.type
_entity_poly.pdbx_seq_one_letter_code
_entity_poly.pdbx_strand_id
1 'polypeptide(L)'
;MSFCENIFHFGDVGVGAKAKLISNFLSLGTATFVIESIKAANHFNIDLQKLYDVAKLGSGNSGALKRIADKAVKDDYTGYIFSVDNTLKDFTYINEMLKDLPNAEKLSSLAKSFYEEASKKGYGNLLVSELIKK
;
A
#
# COMPACT_ATOMS: atom_id res chain seq x y z
N MET A 1 5.87 -8.62 12.78
CA MET A 1 4.85 -9.12 13.73
C MET A 1 3.57 -9.38 12.97
N SER A 2 2.98 -10.54 13.19
CA SER A 2 1.74 -10.90 12.53
C SER A 2 0.57 -10.10 13.11
N PHE A 3 -0.31 -9.62 12.25
CA PHE A 3 -1.54 -8.96 12.69
C PHE A 3 -2.37 -9.87 13.61
N CYS A 4 -2.41 -11.17 13.30
CA CYS A 4 -3.16 -12.14 14.08
C CYS A 4 -2.70 -12.27 15.53
N GLU A 5 -1.40 -12.07 15.79
CA GLU A 5 -0.85 -12.12 17.14
C GLU A 5 -1.23 -10.90 17.95
N ASN A 6 -1.64 -9.83 17.29
CA ASN A 6 -1.99 -8.56 17.91
C ASN A 6 -3.45 -8.18 17.74
N ILE A 7 -4.28 -9.13 17.37
CA ILE A 7 -5.72 -8.90 17.37
C ILE A 7 -6.19 -8.86 18.82
N PHE A 8 -6.44 -7.68 19.29
CA PHE A 8 -7.08 -7.49 20.56
C PHE A 8 -8.59 -7.75 20.40
N HIS A 9 -9.28 -7.86 21.49
CA HIS A 9 -10.72 -8.13 21.45
C HIS A 9 -11.48 -6.88 20.99
N PHE A 10 -11.80 -6.84 19.71
CA PHE A 10 -12.60 -5.76 19.12
C PHE A 10 -14.11 -6.04 19.26
N GLY A 11 -14.48 -7.07 20.02
CA GLY A 11 -15.85 -7.50 20.15
C GLY A 11 -16.05 -8.87 19.49
N ASP A 12 -17.13 -9.04 18.74
CA ASP A 12 -17.39 -10.30 18.08
C ASP A 12 -16.53 -10.48 16.80
N VAL A 13 -16.65 -11.65 16.19
CA VAL A 13 -15.83 -12.06 15.03
C VAL A 13 -15.98 -11.07 13.86
N GLY A 14 -17.20 -10.56 13.63
CA GLY A 14 -17.46 -9.62 12.55
C GLY A 14 -16.71 -8.32 12.71
N VAL A 15 -16.60 -7.82 13.94
CA VAL A 15 -15.87 -6.59 14.24
C VAL A 15 -14.37 -6.81 14.04
N GLY A 16 -13.85 -7.96 14.46
CA GLY A 16 -12.44 -8.29 14.24
C GLY A 16 -12.07 -8.34 12.76
N ALA A 17 -12.92 -8.94 11.93
CA ALA A 17 -12.70 -9.00 10.49
C ALA A 17 -12.71 -7.60 9.85
N LYS A 18 -13.63 -6.73 10.28
CA LYS A 18 -13.69 -5.34 9.81
C LYS A 18 -12.45 -4.56 10.24
N ALA A 19 -11.98 -4.75 11.48
CA ALA A 19 -10.78 -4.09 11.97
C ALA A 19 -9.55 -4.48 11.14
N LYS A 20 -9.45 -5.75 10.74
CA LYS A 20 -8.36 -6.21 9.87
C LYS A 20 -8.40 -5.51 8.52
N LEU A 21 -9.58 -5.40 7.90
CA LEU A 21 -9.72 -4.72 6.61
C LEU A 21 -9.41 -3.22 6.73
N ILE A 22 -9.80 -2.58 7.82
CA ILE A 22 -9.46 -1.17 8.04
C ILE A 22 -7.95 -1.01 8.19
N SER A 23 -7.29 -1.90 8.92
CA SER A 23 -5.84 -1.89 9.05
C SER A 23 -5.15 -2.06 7.68
N ASN A 24 -5.66 -2.96 6.86
CA ASN A 24 -5.15 -3.16 5.50
C ASN A 24 -5.41 -1.96 4.60
N PHE A 25 -6.55 -1.31 4.76
CA PHE A 25 -6.85 -0.06 4.05
C PHE A 25 -5.77 0.98 4.33
N LEU A 26 -5.43 1.15 5.59
CA LEU A 26 -4.38 2.10 5.98
C LEU A 26 -3.02 1.69 5.43
N SER A 27 -2.61 0.45 5.62
CA SER A 27 -1.26 0.00 5.24
C SER A 27 -1.07 -0.07 3.71
N LEU A 28 -2.04 -0.63 3.00
CA LEU A 28 -1.95 -0.74 1.54
C LEU A 28 -2.17 0.61 0.86
N GLY A 29 -3.02 1.46 1.43
CA GLY A 29 -3.18 2.83 0.96
C GLY A 29 -1.89 3.62 1.12
N THR A 30 -1.25 3.53 2.27
CA THR A 30 0.04 4.18 2.52
C THR A 30 1.10 3.67 1.55
N ALA A 31 1.18 2.36 1.33
CA ALA A 31 2.12 1.78 0.37
C ALA A 31 1.87 2.32 -1.04
N THR A 32 0.61 2.50 -1.43
CA THR A 32 0.26 3.07 -2.73
C THR A 32 0.79 4.50 -2.88
N PHE A 33 0.63 5.34 -1.85
CA PHE A 33 1.20 6.68 -1.85
C PHE A 33 2.72 6.66 -1.96
N VAL A 34 3.37 5.76 -1.24
CA VAL A 34 4.85 5.63 -1.29
C VAL A 34 5.30 5.27 -2.70
N ILE A 35 4.66 4.29 -3.32
CA ILE A 35 4.99 3.85 -4.68
C ILE A 35 4.89 5.01 -5.67
N GLU A 36 3.78 5.75 -5.64
CA GLU A 36 3.57 6.85 -6.55
C GLU A 36 4.51 8.02 -6.28
N SER A 37 4.85 8.24 -5.01
CA SER A 37 5.83 9.28 -4.63
C SER A 37 7.23 8.96 -5.16
N ILE A 38 7.65 7.70 -5.10
CA ILE A 38 8.95 7.28 -5.63
C ILE A 38 8.95 7.37 -7.16
N LYS A 39 7.85 7.00 -7.82
CA LYS A 39 7.73 7.18 -9.27
C LYS A 39 7.84 8.66 -9.64
N ALA A 40 7.23 9.54 -8.88
CA ALA A 40 7.32 10.99 -9.10
C ALA A 40 8.75 11.48 -8.92
N ALA A 41 9.44 11.02 -7.88
CA ALA A 41 10.84 11.38 -7.63
C ALA A 41 11.72 10.95 -8.80
N ASN A 42 11.54 9.74 -9.29
CA ASN A 42 12.27 9.24 -10.45
C ASN A 42 11.99 10.07 -11.71
N HIS A 43 10.75 10.44 -11.90
CA HIS A 43 10.35 11.27 -13.05
C HIS A 43 11.04 12.63 -13.05
N PHE A 44 11.17 13.25 -11.87
CA PHE A 44 11.79 14.56 -11.73
C PHE A 44 13.29 14.50 -11.46
N ASN A 45 13.89 13.33 -11.54
CA ASN A 45 15.33 13.10 -11.30
C ASN A 45 15.76 13.56 -9.89
N ILE A 46 14.90 13.35 -8.90
CA ILE A 46 15.19 13.66 -7.51
C ILE A 46 15.97 12.48 -6.93
N ASP A 47 17.06 12.76 -6.20
CA ASP A 47 17.84 11.74 -5.53
C ASP A 47 16.96 11.03 -4.48
N LEU A 48 16.72 9.75 -4.67
CA LEU A 48 15.80 9.00 -3.83
C LEU A 48 16.32 8.86 -2.39
N GLN A 49 17.63 8.69 -2.20
CA GLN A 49 18.20 8.60 -0.86
C GLN A 49 17.96 9.90 -0.07
N LYS A 50 18.17 11.05 -0.72
CA LYS A 50 17.94 12.35 -0.09
C LYS A 50 16.46 12.56 0.23
N LEU A 51 15.58 12.19 -0.70
CA LEU A 51 14.14 12.28 -0.46
C LEU A 51 13.74 11.41 0.73
N TYR A 52 14.23 10.18 0.79
CA TYR A 52 13.94 9.27 1.88
C TYR A 52 14.46 9.81 3.21
N ASP A 53 15.70 10.34 3.23
CA ASP A 53 16.29 10.90 4.45
C ASP A 53 15.44 12.04 5.02
N VAL A 54 14.86 12.86 4.15
CA VAL A 54 13.96 13.95 4.56
C VAL A 54 12.59 13.40 5.00
N ALA A 55 12.01 12.51 4.21
CA ALA A 55 10.66 12.01 4.45
C ALA A 55 10.56 11.22 5.76
N LYS A 56 11.59 10.46 6.10
CA LYS A 56 11.56 9.65 7.33
C LYS A 56 11.64 10.49 8.60
N LEU A 57 12.04 11.75 8.50
CA LEU A 57 12.08 12.67 9.64
C LEU A 57 10.77 13.42 9.83
N GLY A 58 9.86 13.35 8.87
CA GLY A 58 8.61 14.09 8.90
C GLY A 58 7.39 13.20 9.06
N SER A 59 6.23 13.81 8.87
CA SER A 59 4.93 13.15 9.00
C SER A 59 4.65 12.14 7.88
N GLY A 60 5.45 12.13 6.82
CA GLY A 60 5.35 11.13 5.76
C GLY A 60 5.99 9.79 6.10
N ASN A 61 6.66 9.69 7.26
CA ASN A 61 7.29 8.44 7.66
C ASN A 61 6.23 7.37 7.98
N SER A 62 6.54 6.13 7.61
CA SER A 62 5.66 5.00 7.87
C SER A 62 6.43 3.69 7.72
N GLY A 63 5.85 2.59 8.20
CA GLY A 63 6.41 1.26 7.97
C GLY A 63 6.51 0.92 6.48
N ALA A 64 5.51 1.34 5.69
CA ALA A 64 5.53 1.12 4.25
C ALA A 64 6.66 1.89 3.57
N LEU A 65 6.84 3.16 3.95
CA LEU A 65 7.96 3.96 3.42
C LEU A 65 9.30 3.27 3.70
N LYS A 66 9.50 2.84 4.93
CA LYS A 66 10.75 2.17 5.32
C LYS A 66 10.98 0.91 4.50
N ARG A 67 9.99 0.03 4.43
CA ARG A 67 10.12 -1.25 3.69
C ARG A 67 10.44 -1.04 2.23
N ILE A 68 9.76 -0.09 1.59
CA ILE A 68 9.91 0.14 0.16
C ILE A 68 11.19 0.93 -0.11
N ALA A 69 11.42 2.03 0.61
CA ALA A 69 12.53 2.92 0.32
C ALA A 69 13.89 2.35 0.72
N ASP A 70 13.98 1.60 1.84
CA ASP A 70 15.25 0.96 2.24
C ASP A 70 15.86 0.13 1.11
N LYS A 71 15.02 -0.52 0.32
CA LYS A 71 15.49 -1.33 -0.81
C LYS A 71 15.52 -0.56 -2.12
N ALA A 72 14.56 0.34 -2.34
CA ALA A 72 14.49 1.11 -3.59
C ALA A 72 15.70 2.01 -3.79
N VAL A 73 16.29 2.54 -2.72
CA VAL A 73 17.53 3.34 -2.81
C VAL A 73 18.71 2.52 -3.32
N LYS A 74 18.63 1.20 -3.25
CA LYS A 74 19.60 0.25 -3.76
C LYS A 74 19.16 -0.38 -5.09
N ASP A 75 18.17 0.21 -5.73
CA ASP A 75 17.56 -0.27 -6.98
C ASP A 75 16.93 -1.67 -6.82
N ASP A 76 16.44 -1.98 -5.62
CA ASP A 76 15.72 -3.22 -5.32
C ASP A 76 14.27 -2.87 -4.97
N TYR A 77 13.33 -3.38 -5.75
CA TYR A 77 11.91 -3.02 -5.63
C TYR A 77 11.08 -4.13 -5.00
N THR A 78 11.71 -5.05 -4.29
CA THR A 78 11.03 -6.18 -3.62
C THR A 78 10.76 -5.93 -2.14
N GLY A 79 10.76 -4.66 -1.71
CA GLY A 79 10.68 -4.33 -0.28
C GLY A 79 9.32 -4.55 0.38
N TYR A 80 8.25 -4.50 -0.40
CA TYR A 80 6.90 -4.69 0.14
C TYR A 80 6.36 -6.03 -0.35
N ILE A 81 6.36 -7.02 0.54
CA ILE A 81 6.06 -8.41 0.18
C ILE A 81 4.54 -8.64 0.18
N PHE A 82 3.89 -8.15 -0.86
CA PHE A 82 2.46 -8.32 -1.08
C PHE A 82 2.20 -8.17 -2.58
N SER A 83 1.56 -9.17 -3.18
CA SER A 83 1.37 -9.17 -4.63
C SER A 83 0.28 -8.19 -5.08
N VAL A 84 0.36 -7.78 -6.33
CA VAL A 84 -0.65 -6.93 -6.97
C VAL A 84 -2.03 -7.58 -6.88
N ASP A 85 -2.14 -8.87 -7.20
CA ASP A 85 -3.43 -9.56 -7.18
C ASP A 85 -4.00 -9.69 -5.77
N ASN A 86 -3.17 -9.92 -4.76
CA ASN A 86 -3.63 -9.95 -3.37
C ASN A 86 -4.07 -8.56 -2.90
N THR A 87 -3.38 -7.53 -3.35
CA THR A 87 -3.76 -6.15 -3.03
C THR A 87 -5.10 -5.80 -3.68
N LEU A 88 -5.30 -6.19 -4.93
CA LEU A 88 -6.56 -6.00 -5.62
C LEU A 88 -7.72 -6.71 -4.90
N LYS A 89 -7.47 -7.93 -4.46
CA LYS A 89 -8.45 -8.70 -3.70
C LYS A 89 -8.84 -7.98 -2.41
N ASP A 90 -7.85 -7.52 -1.66
CA ASP A 90 -8.11 -6.81 -0.40
C ASP A 90 -8.86 -5.50 -0.64
N PHE A 91 -8.46 -4.70 -1.63
CA PHE A 91 -9.18 -3.47 -1.95
C PHE A 91 -10.59 -3.72 -2.45
N THR A 92 -10.85 -4.86 -3.06
CA THR A 92 -12.21 -5.23 -3.47
C THR A 92 -13.10 -5.41 -2.24
N TYR A 93 -12.62 -6.14 -1.23
CA TYR A 93 -13.36 -6.30 0.04
C TYR A 93 -13.47 -4.99 0.82
N ILE A 94 -12.39 -4.21 0.86
CA ILE A 94 -12.34 -2.93 1.56
C ILE A 94 -13.36 -1.96 0.94
N ASN A 95 -13.36 -1.85 -0.38
CA ASN A 95 -14.25 -0.94 -1.10
C ASN A 95 -15.71 -1.27 -0.82
N GLU A 96 -16.07 -2.55 -0.86
CA GLU A 96 -17.42 -3.00 -0.54
C GLU A 96 -17.81 -2.67 0.91
N MET A 97 -16.89 -2.87 1.83
CA MET A 97 -17.14 -2.57 3.25
C MET A 97 -17.35 -1.08 3.51
N LEU A 98 -16.68 -0.23 2.73
CA LEU A 98 -16.69 1.23 2.92
C LEU A 98 -17.72 1.96 2.06
N LYS A 99 -18.61 1.24 1.41
CA LYS A 99 -19.56 1.84 0.45
C LYS A 99 -20.47 2.92 1.01
N ASP A 100 -20.74 2.89 2.31
CA ASP A 100 -21.59 3.89 2.97
C ASP A 100 -20.81 5.09 3.49
N LEU A 101 -19.49 5.14 3.29
CA LEU A 101 -18.62 6.23 3.69
C LEU A 101 -18.06 6.88 2.42
N PRO A 102 -18.64 8.00 1.94
CA PRO A 102 -18.33 8.50 0.60
C PRO A 102 -16.86 8.74 0.30
N ASN A 103 -16.13 9.35 1.23
CA ASN A 103 -14.71 9.65 0.98
C ASN A 103 -13.83 8.40 1.09
N ALA A 104 -14.09 7.54 2.04
CA ALA A 104 -13.35 6.29 2.18
C ALA A 104 -13.62 5.38 0.99
N GLU A 105 -14.85 5.35 0.51
CA GLU A 105 -15.22 4.60 -0.69
C GLU A 105 -14.45 5.10 -1.91
N LYS A 106 -14.38 6.43 -2.10
CA LYS A 106 -13.64 7.02 -3.23
C LYS A 106 -12.16 6.68 -3.18
N LEU A 107 -11.55 6.77 -2.00
CA LEU A 107 -10.13 6.43 -1.84
C LEU A 107 -9.87 4.96 -2.15
N SER A 108 -10.69 4.07 -1.62
CA SER A 108 -10.54 2.63 -1.84
C SER A 108 -10.83 2.26 -3.30
N SER A 109 -11.81 2.89 -3.92
CA SER A 109 -12.15 2.67 -5.33
C SER A 109 -11.01 3.11 -6.25
N LEU A 110 -10.42 4.26 -5.98
CA LEU A 110 -9.28 4.75 -6.76
C LEU A 110 -8.08 3.82 -6.64
N ALA A 111 -7.71 3.44 -5.42
CA ALA A 111 -6.59 2.52 -5.20
C ALA A 111 -6.87 1.17 -5.89
N LYS A 112 -8.07 0.63 -5.75
CA LYS A 112 -8.48 -0.60 -6.43
C LYS A 112 -8.25 -0.50 -7.93
N SER A 113 -8.60 0.64 -8.55
CA SER A 113 -8.46 0.82 -10.00
C SER A 113 -7.00 0.72 -10.46
N PHE A 114 -6.05 1.18 -9.64
CA PHE A 114 -4.62 1.07 -9.97
C PHE A 114 -4.18 -0.39 -10.06
N TYR A 115 -4.63 -1.22 -9.13
CA TYR A 115 -4.25 -2.63 -9.10
C TYR A 115 -5.03 -3.47 -10.11
N GLU A 116 -6.27 -3.08 -10.43
CA GLU A 116 -7.00 -3.68 -11.54
C GLU A 116 -6.26 -3.47 -12.86
N GLU A 117 -5.81 -2.25 -13.10
CA GLU A 117 -5.07 -1.93 -14.31
C GLU A 117 -3.75 -2.71 -14.37
N ALA A 118 -3.01 -2.74 -13.25
CA ALA A 118 -1.75 -3.48 -13.19
C ALA A 118 -1.97 -4.98 -13.44
N SER A 119 -3.00 -5.56 -12.85
CA SER A 119 -3.33 -6.97 -13.06
C SER A 119 -3.67 -7.26 -14.52
N LYS A 120 -4.45 -6.38 -15.16
CA LYS A 120 -4.80 -6.52 -16.59
C LYS A 120 -3.59 -6.44 -17.51
N LYS A 121 -2.56 -5.72 -17.09
CA LYS A 121 -1.30 -5.62 -17.84
C LYS A 121 -0.38 -6.82 -17.65
N GLY A 122 -0.79 -7.80 -16.86
CA GLY A 122 -0.02 -9.00 -16.59
C GLY A 122 0.90 -8.91 -15.38
N TYR A 123 0.74 -7.89 -14.53
CA TYR A 123 1.60 -7.67 -13.36
C TYR A 123 1.03 -8.24 -12.06
N GLY A 124 0.00 -9.09 -12.15
CA GLY A 124 -0.68 -9.61 -10.97
C GLY A 124 0.21 -10.35 -9.98
N ASN A 125 1.23 -11.05 -10.47
CA ASN A 125 2.16 -11.81 -9.64
C ASN A 125 3.32 -10.97 -9.09
N LEU A 126 3.47 -9.73 -9.55
CA LEU A 126 4.52 -8.86 -9.03
C LEU A 126 4.17 -8.37 -7.63
N LEU A 127 5.19 -8.04 -6.86
CA LEU A 127 4.99 -7.30 -5.61
C LEU A 127 4.58 -5.87 -5.93
N VAL A 128 3.74 -5.26 -5.08
CA VAL A 128 3.24 -3.91 -5.35
C VAL A 128 4.39 -2.90 -5.52
N SER A 129 5.47 -3.04 -4.74
CA SER A 129 6.63 -2.15 -4.86
C SER A 129 7.37 -2.30 -6.18
N GLU A 130 7.24 -3.44 -6.86
CA GLU A 130 7.84 -3.61 -8.19
C GLU A 130 7.14 -2.76 -9.25
N LEU A 131 5.94 -2.27 -8.99
CA LEU A 131 5.24 -1.36 -9.90
C LEU A 131 5.96 -0.02 -10.06
N ILE A 132 6.89 0.32 -9.17
CA ILE A 132 7.70 1.54 -9.31
C ILE A 132 8.42 1.56 -10.66
N LYS A 133 8.82 0.41 -11.18
CA LYS A 133 9.54 0.31 -12.46
C LYS A 133 8.63 0.07 -13.66
N LYS A 134 7.33 0.10 -13.47
CA LYS A 134 6.34 -0.13 -14.55
C LYS A 134 5.58 1.19 -14.91
#